data_055c4d3115a63c695057e1e384daea00
#
_entry.id   055c4d3115a63c695057e1e384daea00
#
_cell.length_a   1.000
_cell.length_b   1.000
_cell.length_c   1.000
_cell.angle_alpha   90.00
_cell.angle_beta   90.00
_cell.angle_gamma   90.00
#
_symmetry.space_group_name_H-M   'P 1'
#
loop_
_entity.id
_entity.type
_entity.pdbx_description
1 polymer ?
#
loop_
_entity_poly.entity_id
_entity_poly.type
_entity_poly.pdbx_seq_one_letter_code
_entity_poly.pdbx_strand_id
1 'polypeptide(L)'
;MPSKKRNKTKSRQSKKQKHQLFWPLLILVFILWLIYRVLFSFSVFFDELVGKAIFFAFPVLIYLAITGFSLTMETLAFKKLKKGLLLGLAIGGLLGFVVVITKALFQAGQIQPMAYYLADGFWWEMFLAILTSFFETLFFFSFVMLIIEDRYKKWSLFKKIVVVALIFLIFHLPNLFLRFDWQAVYLNSVLLFTFAIGQALLFYAQRNAYTLLMTQAIWGMVLLIHF
;
A
#
# COMPACT_ATOMS: atom_id res chain seq x y z
N MET A 1 29.48 -13.25 -38.17
CA MET A 1 29.05 -12.79 -36.83
C MET A 1 27.55 -12.48 -36.76
N PRO A 2 26.60 -13.42 -36.69
CA PRO A 2 25.15 -13.13 -36.54
C PRO A 2 24.55 -13.45 -35.15
N SER A 3 25.30 -14.00 -34.17
CA SER A 3 24.68 -14.56 -32.96
C SER A 3 24.25 -13.54 -31.88
N LYS A 4 24.92 -12.39 -31.78
CA LYS A 4 24.60 -11.36 -30.74
C LYS A 4 23.27 -10.62 -30.91
N LYS A 5 22.80 -10.44 -32.15
CA LYS A 5 21.49 -9.77 -32.44
C LYS A 5 20.30 -10.66 -32.06
N ARG A 6 20.39 -11.95 -32.30
CA ARG A 6 19.31 -12.95 -32.04
C ARG A 6 19.03 -13.13 -30.55
N ASN A 7 20.06 -13.07 -29.70
CA ASN A 7 19.91 -13.15 -28.24
C ASN A 7 19.30 -11.90 -27.64
N LYS A 8 19.58 -10.71 -28.16
CA LYS A 8 18.95 -9.45 -27.69
C LYS A 8 17.45 -9.39 -28.03
N THR A 9 17.05 -9.93 -29.16
CA THR A 9 15.64 -9.94 -29.60
C THR A 9 14.81 -10.93 -28.77
N LYS A 10 15.32 -12.14 -28.49
CA LYS A 10 14.68 -13.13 -27.60
C LYS A 10 14.55 -12.60 -26.18
N SER A 11 15.58 -11.93 -25.64
CA SER A 11 15.55 -11.31 -24.31
C SER A 11 14.52 -10.15 -24.22
N ARG A 12 14.35 -9.36 -25.28
CA ARG A 12 13.34 -8.29 -25.33
C ARG A 12 11.90 -8.83 -25.44
N GLN A 13 11.69 -9.89 -26.24
CA GLN A 13 10.38 -10.55 -26.34
C GLN A 13 9.97 -11.22 -25.04
N SER A 14 10.89 -11.92 -24.37
CA SER A 14 10.66 -12.50 -23.04
C SER A 14 10.27 -11.44 -22.00
N LYS A 15 10.94 -10.28 -21.99
CA LYS A 15 10.57 -9.16 -21.08
C LYS A 15 9.21 -8.54 -21.38
N LYS A 16 8.83 -8.44 -22.66
CA LYS A 16 7.53 -7.87 -23.06
C LYS A 16 6.38 -8.81 -22.69
N GLN A 17 6.57 -10.11 -22.80
CA GLN A 17 5.61 -11.13 -22.36
C GLN A 17 5.44 -11.19 -20.84
N LYS A 18 6.50 -10.94 -20.06
CA LYS A 18 6.46 -11.02 -18.60
C LYS A 18 5.42 -10.12 -17.94
N HIS A 19 5.12 -8.95 -18.52
CA HIS A 19 4.17 -8.01 -17.92
C HIS A 19 2.78 -8.00 -18.58
N GLN A 20 2.52 -8.90 -19.54
CA GLN A 20 1.20 -8.97 -20.18
C GLN A 20 0.10 -9.38 -19.19
N LEU A 21 0.43 -10.23 -18.23
CA LEU A 21 -0.48 -10.72 -17.20
C LEU A 21 -0.82 -9.68 -16.11
N PHE A 22 -0.09 -8.56 -16.03
CA PHE A 22 -0.24 -7.59 -14.93
C PHE A 22 -1.65 -6.98 -14.86
N TRP A 23 -2.12 -6.37 -15.95
CA TRP A 23 -3.43 -5.74 -15.95
C TRP A 23 -4.59 -6.73 -15.79
N PRO A 24 -4.61 -7.88 -16.51
CA PRO A 24 -5.63 -8.90 -16.27
C PRO A 24 -5.65 -9.39 -14.82
N LEU A 25 -4.48 -9.63 -14.22
CA LEU A 25 -4.39 -10.04 -12.82
C LEU A 25 -4.93 -8.94 -11.87
N LEU A 26 -4.53 -7.68 -12.08
CA LEU A 26 -4.96 -6.57 -11.24
C LEU A 26 -6.48 -6.39 -11.28
N ILE A 27 -7.08 -6.46 -12.49
CA ILE A 27 -8.53 -6.37 -12.69
C ILE A 27 -9.24 -7.55 -12.02
N LEU A 28 -8.75 -8.77 -12.20
CA LEU A 28 -9.30 -9.97 -11.57
C LEU A 28 -9.27 -9.86 -10.04
N VAL A 29 -8.14 -9.46 -9.48
CA VAL A 29 -7.97 -9.27 -8.02
C VAL A 29 -8.95 -8.21 -7.52
N PHE A 30 -9.11 -7.10 -8.23
CA PHE A 30 -10.06 -6.05 -7.85
C PHE A 30 -11.51 -6.56 -7.86
N ILE A 31 -11.92 -7.27 -8.91
CA ILE A 31 -13.28 -7.84 -9.00
C ILE A 31 -13.53 -8.82 -7.84
N LEU A 32 -12.60 -9.72 -7.59
CA LEU A 32 -12.72 -10.68 -6.49
C LEU A 32 -12.72 -10.00 -5.12
N TRP A 33 -11.89 -8.97 -4.92
CA TRP A 33 -11.90 -8.15 -3.71
C TRP A 33 -13.23 -7.42 -3.51
N LEU A 34 -13.77 -6.80 -4.57
CA LEU A 34 -15.07 -6.14 -4.54
C LEU A 34 -16.18 -7.12 -4.15
N ILE A 35 -16.25 -8.28 -4.82
CA ILE A 35 -17.22 -9.33 -4.51
C ILE A 35 -17.10 -9.78 -3.05
N TYR A 36 -15.88 -10.03 -2.59
CA TYR A 36 -15.60 -10.41 -1.20
C TYR A 36 -16.14 -9.37 -0.22
N ARG A 37 -15.85 -8.08 -0.45
CA ARG A 37 -16.28 -7.00 0.46
C ARG A 37 -17.80 -6.78 0.47
N VAL A 38 -18.47 -7.01 -0.64
CA VAL A 38 -19.92 -6.82 -0.75
C VAL A 38 -20.71 -8.01 -0.20
N LEU A 39 -20.22 -9.24 -0.43
CA LEU A 39 -20.97 -10.45 -0.08
C LEU A 39 -20.65 -10.99 1.32
N PHE A 40 -19.47 -10.71 1.86
CA PHE A 40 -19.02 -11.31 3.12
C PHE A 40 -18.74 -10.24 4.18
N SER A 41 -19.14 -10.53 5.41
CA SER A 41 -18.87 -9.75 6.61
C SER A 41 -18.23 -10.66 7.65
N PHE A 42 -16.90 -10.64 7.70
CA PHE A 42 -16.12 -11.38 8.68
C PHE A 42 -15.63 -10.47 9.82
N SER A 43 -14.98 -11.06 10.83
CA SER A 43 -14.32 -10.29 11.86
C SER A 43 -13.18 -9.46 11.27
N VAL A 44 -12.87 -8.32 11.90
CA VAL A 44 -11.77 -7.43 11.46
C VAL A 44 -10.47 -8.20 11.35
N PHE A 45 -10.16 -9.06 12.33
CA PHE A 45 -8.96 -9.90 12.29
C PHE A 45 -8.91 -10.80 11.05
N PHE A 46 -10.02 -11.45 10.72
CA PHE A 46 -10.09 -12.32 9.54
C PHE A 46 -9.88 -11.53 8.25
N ASP A 47 -10.51 -10.37 8.14
CA ASP A 47 -10.38 -9.50 6.97
C ASP A 47 -8.92 -9.01 6.80
N GLU A 48 -8.30 -8.57 7.89
CA GLU A 48 -6.95 -7.98 7.85
C GLU A 48 -5.86 -9.04 7.65
N LEU A 49 -6.03 -10.25 8.19
CA LEU A 49 -5.07 -11.34 8.04
C LEU A 49 -5.35 -12.19 6.81
N VAL A 50 -6.52 -12.86 6.78
CA VAL A 50 -6.83 -13.87 5.76
C VAL A 50 -7.29 -13.22 4.47
N GLY A 51 -8.22 -12.25 4.56
CA GLY A 51 -8.70 -11.52 3.40
C GLY A 51 -7.56 -10.85 2.63
N LYS A 52 -6.74 -10.04 3.31
CA LYS A 52 -5.61 -9.37 2.65
C LYS A 52 -4.50 -10.31 2.20
N ALA A 53 -4.24 -11.41 2.92
CA ALA A 53 -3.29 -12.42 2.46
C ALA A 53 -3.75 -13.04 1.12
N ILE A 54 -5.02 -13.40 1.01
CA ILE A 54 -5.59 -14.02 -0.20
C ILE A 54 -5.62 -13.03 -1.36
N PHE A 55 -6.11 -11.80 -1.13
CA PHE A 55 -6.32 -10.86 -2.24
C PHE A 55 -5.11 -9.99 -2.57
N PHE A 56 -4.18 -9.78 -1.64
CA PHE A 56 -3.01 -8.93 -1.90
C PHE A 56 -1.70 -9.73 -1.95
N ALA A 57 -1.42 -10.62 -0.98
CA ALA A 57 -0.15 -11.34 -1.01
C ALA A 57 -0.14 -12.48 -2.01
N PHE A 58 -1.17 -13.32 -2.05
CA PHE A 58 -1.21 -14.51 -2.89
C PHE A 58 -1.10 -14.19 -4.40
N PRO A 59 -1.83 -13.20 -4.98
CA PRO A 59 -1.65 -12.81 -6.37
C PRO A 59 -0.24 -12.31 -6.70
N VAL A 60 0.39 -11.59 -5.76
CA VAL A 60 1.80 -11.18 -5.91
C VAL A 60 2.70 -12.41 -6.00
N LEU A 61 2.57 -13.36 -5.07
CA LEU A 61 3.39 -14.57 -5.07
C LEU A 61 3.21 -15.39 -6.35
N ILE A 62 1.97 -15.57 -6.82
CA ILE A 62 1.68 -16.25 -8.10
C ILE A 62 2.38 -15.52 -9.25
N TYR A 63 2.22 -14.20 -9.32
CA TYR A 63 2.84 -13.41 -10.38
C TYR A 63 4.35 -13.53 -10.35
N LEU A 64 4.98 -13.48 -9.19
CA LEU A 64 6.43 -13.64 -9.03
C LEU A 64 6.89 -15.03 -9.47
N ALA A 65 6.14 -16.08 -9.10
CA ALA A 65 6.45 -17.47 -9.48
C ALA A 65 6.38 -17.66 -11.00
N ILE A 66 5.36 -17.11 -11.66
CA ILE A 66 5.19 -17.27 -13.13
C ILE A 66 6.19 -16.42 -13.92
N THR A 67 6.45 -15.18 -13.47
CA THR A 67 7.24 -14.22 -14.25
C THR A 67 8.72 -14.15 -13.87
N GLY A 68 9.09 -14.66 -12.70
CA GLY A 68 10.43 -14.52 -12.13
C GLY A 68 10.81 -13.06 -11.82
N PHE A 69 9.82 -12.19 -11.53
CA PHE A 69 10.05 -10.78 -11.20
C PHE A 69 10.49 -10.63 -9.75
N SER A 70 11.80 -10.55 -9.50
CA SER A 70 12.38 -10.60 -8.14
C SER A 70 12.46 -9.24 -7.43
N LEU A 71 12.33 -8.11 -8.15
CA LEU A 71 12.50 -6.77 -7.58
C LEU A 71 11.61 -6.50 -6.37
N THR A 72 10.41 -7.08 -6.35
CA THR A 72 9.49 -6.97 -5.20
C THR A 72 10.12 -7.51 -3.92
N MET A 73 10.77 -8.69 -3.98
CA MET A 73 11.42 -9.29 -2.82
C MET A 73 12.66 -8.51 -2.36
N GLU A 74 13.33 -7.79 -3.25
CA GLU A 74 14.46 -6.94 -2.89
C GLU A 74 14.05 -5.75 -2.01
N THR A 75 12.80 -5.30 -2.09
CA THR A 75 12.28 -4.23 -1.22
C THR A 75 12.05 -4.70 0.21
N LEU A 76 11.84 -6.01 0.39
CA LEU A 76 11.66 -6.72 1.66
C LEU A 76 12.94 -7.38 2.18
N ALA A 77 14.09 -7.09 1.56
CA ALA A 77 15.36 -7.68 2.01
C ALA A 77 15.64 -7.36 3.49
N PHE A 78 15.97 -8.38 4.28
CA PHE A 78 16.16 -8.26 5.73
C PHE A 78 17.19 -7.19 6.13
N LYS A 79 18.22 -7.00 5.31
CA LYS A 79 19.22 -5.92 5.50
C LYS A 79 18.62 -4.51 5.53
N LYS A 80 17.44 -4.31 5.00
CA LYS A 80 16.72 -3.02 4.98
C LYS A 80 15.79 -2.84 6.19
N LEU A 81 15.55 -3.89 6.98
CA LEU A 81 14.56 -3.92 8.06
C LEU A 81 14.81 -2.80 9.09
N LYS A 82 15.96 -2.83 9.77
CA LYS A 82 16.28 -1.86 10.83
C LYS A 82 16.18 -0.41 10.36
N LYS A 83 16.84 -0.09 9.24
CA LYS A 83 16.81 1.28 8.67
C LYS A 83 15.40 1.67 8.25
N GLY A 84 14.65 0.73 7.65
CA GLY A 84 13.29 0.98 7.18
C GLY A 84 12.32 1.25 8.33
N LEU A 85 12.35 0.43 9.37
CA LEU A 85 11.50 0.61 10.55
C LEU A 85 11.79 1.93 11.26
N LEU A 86 13.05 2.26 11.52
CA LEU A 86 13.43 3.52 12.17
C LEU A 86 13.02 4.75 11.36
N LEU A 87 13.28 4.73 10.04
CA LEU A 87 12.88 5.83 9.16
C LEU A 87 11.35 5.94 9.05
N GLY A 88 10.66 4.81 8.99
CA GLY A 88 9.19 4.77 8.95
C GLY A 88 8.57 5.31 10.23
N LEU A 89 9.14 4.96 11.40
CA LEU A 89 8.75 5.54 12.70
C LEU A 89 8.96 7.05 12.73
N ALA A 90 10.10 7.55 12.27
CA ALA A 90 10.40 8.97 12.26
C ALA A 90 9.43 9.75 11.36
N ILE A 91 9.24 9.29 10.12
CA ILE A 91 8.33 9.94 9.16
C ILE A 91 6.87 9.80 9.60
N GLY A 92 6.45 8.59 9.97
CA GLY A 92 5.07 8.31 10.41
C GLY A 92 4.74 9.07 11.69
N GLY A 93 5.65 9.09 12.67
CA GLY A 93 5.49 9.84 13.90
C GLY A 93 5.39 11.36 13.67
N LEU A 94 6.24 11.91 12.78
CA LEU A 94 6.16 13.32 12.41
C LEU A 94 4.81 13.65 11.73
N LEU A 95 4.37 12.83 10.78
CA LEU A 95 3.07 13.02 10.11
C LEU A 95 1.91 12.87 11.08
N GLY A 96 1.94 11.85 11.96
CA GLY A 96 0.95 11.66 13.01
C GLY A 96 0.88 12.86 13.95
N PHE A 97 2.03 13.37 14.40
CA PHE A 97 2.10 14.57 15.23
C PHE A 97 1.48 15.81 14.55
N VAL A 98 1.81 16.04 13.26
CA VAL A 98 1.22 17.15 12.48
C VAL A 98 -0.30 17.03 12.41
N VAL A 99 -0.84 15.82 12.15
CA VAL A 99 -2.28 15.60 12.10
C VAL A 99 -2.94 15.90 13.46
N VAL A 100 -2.37 15.39 14.55
CA VAL A 100 -2.88 15.62 15.90
C VAL A 100 -2.90 17.11 16.25
N ILE A 101 -1.80 17.85 16.00
CA ILE A 101 -1.72 19.28 16.25
C ILE A 101 -2.72 20.05 15.37
N THR A 102 -2.78 19.73 14.09
CA THR A 102 -3.74 20.37 13.17
C THR A 102 -5.16 20.20 13.67
N LYS A 103 -5.54 18.98 14.06
CA LYS A 103 -6.86 18.70 14.60
C LYS A 103 -7.14 19.45 15.91
N ALA A 104 -6.17 19.47 16.83
CA ALA A 104 -6.30 20.21 18.10
C ALA A 104 -6.52 21.72 17.87
N LEU A 105 -5.84 22.30 16.87
CA LEU A 105 -6.03 23.71 16.51
C LEU A 105 -7.44 24.00 15.93
N PHE A 106 -7.98 23.08 15.13
CA PHE A 106 -9.33 23.24 14.56
C PHE A 106 -10.45 22.90 15.53
N GLN A 107 -10.21 22.11 16.58
CA GLN A 107 -11.19 21.71 17.60
C GLN A 107 -11.13 22.56 18.88
N ALA A 108 -10.88 23.86 18.77
CA ALA A 108 -10.88 24.82 19.88
C ALA A 108 -9.82 24.61 20.98
N GLY A 109 -8.61 24.11 20.58
CA GLY A 109 -7.44 24.16 21.46
C GLY A 109 -7.39 23.11 22.59
N GLN A 110 -8.32 22.18 22.65
CA GLN A 110 -8.28 21.12 23.63
C GLN A 110 -7.50 19.92 23.10
N ILE A 111 -6.20 19.89 23.39
CA ILE A 111 -5.41 18.67 23.30
C ILE A 111 -5.77 17.84 24.55
N GLN A 112 -6.66 16.88 24.40
CA GLN A 112 -6.86 15.91 25.47
C GLN A 112 -5.64 14.98 25.50
N PRO A 113 -4.91 14.92 26.63
CA PRO A 113 -3.83 13.97 26.77
C PRO A 113 -4.41 12.56 26.71
N MET A 114 -4.06 11.84 25.69
CA MET A 114 -4.56 10.49 25.49
C MET A 114 -3.52 9.48 25.95
N ALA A 115 -3.81 8.76 27.00
CA ALA A 115 -3.07 7.59 27.43
C ALA A 115 -3.44 6.38 26.51
N TYR A 116 -3.33 6.53 25.19
CA TYR A 116 -3.73 5.51 24.23
C TYR A 116 -3.00 4.18 24.43
N TYR A 117 -1.75 4.24 24.87
CA TYR A 117 -0.97 3.01 25.11
C TYR A 117 -1.47 2.20 26.30
N LEU A 118 -2.32 2.80 27.14
CA LEU A 118 -2.96 2.16 28.28
C LEU A 118 -4.43 1.80 28.01
N ALA A 119 -4.95 2.20 26.84
CA ALA A 119 -6.30 1.83 26.42
C ALA A 119 -6.38 0.33 26.12
N ASP A 120 -7.45 -0.30 26.59
CA ASP A 120 -7.73 -1.69 26.25
C ASP A 120 -7.81 -1.85 24.72
N GLY A 121 -7.05 -2.80 24.20
CA GLY A 121 -7.02 -3.08 22.76
C GLY A 121 -5.98 -2.31 21.94
N PHE A 122 -5.26 -1.30 22.47
CA PHE A 122 -4.27 -0.54 21.68
C PHE A 122 -3.24 -1.43 20.98
N TRP A 123 -2.66 -2.39 21.69
CA TRP A 123 -1.65 -3.29 21.12
C TRP A 123 -2.23 -4.23 20.06
N TRP A 124 -3.49 -4.59 20.23
CA TRP A 124 -4.21 -5.38 19.22
C TRP A 124 -4.44 -4.59 17.93
N GLU A 125 -4.94 -3.37 18.05
CA GLU A 125 -5.15 -2.46 16.91
C GLU A 125 -3.82 -2.12 16.22
N MET A 126 -2.75 -1.90 16.99
CA MET A 126 -1.40 -1.70 16.45
C MET A 126 -0.91 -2.92 15.67
N PHE A 127 -1.14 -4.13 16.17
CA PHE A 127 -0.81 -5.36 15.47
C PHE A 127 -1.59 -5.48 14.17
N LEU A 128 -2.89 -5.23 14.18
CA LEU A 128 -3.73 -5.24 12.98
C LEU A 128 -3.29 -4.16 11.97
N ALA A 129 -2.97 -2.97 12.42
CA ALA A 129 -2.46 -1.90 11.58
C ALA A 129 -1.14 -2.26 10.89
N ILE A 130 -0.21 -2.90 11.61
CA ILE A 130 1.05 -3.40 11.05
C ILE A 130 0.79 -4.49 10.01
N LEU A 131 -0.11 -5.43 10.30
CA LEU A 131 -0.46 -6.53 9.42
C LEU A 131 -1.10 -6.03 8.12
N THR A 132 -2.09 -5.15 8.24
CA THR A 132 -2.72 -4.44 7.12
C THR A 132 -1.69 -3.75 6.25
N SER A 133 -0.85 -2.94 6.89
CA SER A 133 0.18 -2.15 6.21
C SER A 133 1.20 -3.02 5.49
N PHE A 134 1.49 -4.23 6.01
CA PHE A 134 2.36 -5.18 5.34
C PHE A 134 1.79 -5.64 4.00
N PHE A 135 0.54 -6.12 4.00
CA PHE A 135 -0.09 -6.63 2.77
C PHE A 135 -0.32 -5.53 1.73
N GLU A 136 -0.74 -4.36 2.17
CA GLU A 136 -0.97 -3.21 1.28
C GLU A 136 0.34 -2.67 0.71
N THR A 137 1.38 -2.54 1.53
CA THR A 137 2.71 -2.13 1.06
C THR A 137 3.28 -3.14 0.05
N LEU A 138 3.12 -4.44 0.32
CA LEU A 138 3.56 -5.50 -0.58
C LEU A 138 2.85 -5.37 -1.93
N PHE A 139 1.53 -5.24 -1.94
CA PHE A 139 0.73 -5.22 -3.15
C PHE A 139 0.89 -3.90 -3.93
N PHE A 140 0.58 -2.76 -3.33
CA PHE A 140 0.50 -1.49 -4.06
C PHE A 140 1.88 -0.89 -4.37
N PHE A 141 2.79 -0.90 -3.41
CA PHE A 141 4.06 -0.19 -3.56
C PHE A 141 5.20 -1.12 -3.99
N SER A 142 5.35 -2.29 -3.35
CA SER A 142 6.43 -3.20 -3.72
C SER A 142 6.15 -4.03 -4.98
N PHE A 143 4.88 -4.22 -5.38
CA PHE A 143 4.53 -4.96 -6.57
C PHE A 143 4.01 -4.05 -7.69
N VAL A 144 2.87 -3.37 -7.50
CA VAL A 144 2.24 -2.55 -8.56
C VAL A 144 3.18 -1.44 -9.02
N MET A 145 3.77 -0.66 -8.09
CA MET A 145 4.66 0.45 -8.44
C MET A 145 5.89 -0.03 -9.22
N LEU A 146 6.55 -1.11 -8.78
CA LEU A 146 7.73 -1.64 -9.48
C LEU A 146 7.41 -2.16 -10.87
N ILE A 147 6.24 -2.80 -11.06
CA ILE A 147 5.84 -3.25 -12.39
C ILE A 147 5.53 -2.06 -13.30
N ILE A 148 4.82 -1.04 -12.79
CA ILE A 148 4.54 0.18 -13.55
C ILE A 148 5.86 0.85 -13.96
N GLU A 149 6.84 0.89 -13.10
CA GLU A 149 8.16 1.45 -13.40
C GLU A 149 8.92 0.65 -14.47
N ASP A 150 8.92 -0.68 -14.37
CA ASP A 150 9.63 -1.52 -15.35
C ASP A 150 8.92 -1.57 -16.70
N ARG A 151 7.58 -1.57 -16.70
CA ARG A 151 6.77 -1.61 -17.92
C ARG A 151 6.73 -0.27 -18.64
N TYR A 152 6.55 0.83 -17.90
CA TYR A 152 6.32 2.17 -18.45
C TYR A 152 7.50 3.11 -18.20
N LYS A 153 8.69 2.72 -18.67
CA LYS A 153 9.95 3.47 -18.49
C LYS A 153 9.90 4.89 -19.05
N LYS A 154 9.09 5.12 -20.10
CA LYS A 154 8.93 6.42 -20.75
C LYS A 154 8.00 7.38 -20.01
N TRP A 155 7.20 6.89 -19.05
CA TRP A 155 6.31 7.75 -18.27
C TRP A 155 7.12 8.61 -17.30
N SER A 156 6.67 9.85 -17.11
CA SER A 156 7.20 10.70 -16.05
C SER A 156 6.96 10.06 -14.68
N LEU A 157 7.80 10.42 -13.72
CA LEU A 157 7.65 9.95 -12.33
C LEU A 157 6.26 10.30 -11.79
N PHE A 158 5.83 11.54 -11.99
CA PHE A 158 4.51 12.02 -11.57
C PHE A 158 3.38 11.12 -12.09
N LYS A 159 3.38 10.79 -13.39
CA LYS A 159 2.36 9.90 -13.96
C LYS A 159 2.35 8.52 -13.31
N LYS A 160 3.51 7.95 -13.00
CA LYS A 160 3.61 6.65 -12.33
C LYS A 160 3.02 6.70 -10.93
N ILE A 161 3.38 7.73 -10.16
CA ILE A 161 2.89 7.96 -8.79
C ILE A 161 1.37 8.13 -8.78
N VAL A 162 0.83 8.97 -9.65
CA VAL A 162 -0.62 9.21 -9.74
C VAL A 162 -1.37 7.93 -10.10
N VAL A 163 -0.85 7.12 -11.05
CA VAL A 163 -1.50 5.85 -11.42
C VAL A 163 -1.50 4.86 -10.26
N VAL A 164 -0.40 4.75 -9.50
CA VAL A 164 -0.36 3.88 -8.32
C VAL A 164 -1.31 4.37 -7.24
N ALA A 165 -1.36 5.68 -6.99
CA ALA A 165 -2.28 6.28 -6.01
C ALA A 165 -3.75 6.08 -6.41
N LEU A 166 -4.08 6.18 -7.70
CA LEU A 166 -5.42 5.87 -8.20
C LEU A 166 -5.79 4.39 -8.02
N ILE A 167 -4.87 3.47 -8.31
CA ILE A 167 -5.09 2.04 -8.08
C ILE A 167 -5.32 1.79 -6.58
N PHE A 168 -4.51 2.37 -5.71
CA PHE A 168 -4.68 2.29 -4.26
C PHE A 168 -6.07 2.78 -3.84
N LEU A 169 -6.48 3.96 -4.28
CA LEU A 169 -7.79 4.53 -3.98
C LEU A 169 -8.92 3.61 -4.47
N ILE A 170 -8.88 3.14 -5.73
CA ILE A 170 -9.92 2.29 -6.31
C ILE A 170 -10.14 1.02 -5.46
N PHE A 171 -9.08 0.41 -4.96
CA PHE A 171 -9.18 -0.77 -4.09
C PHE A 171 -9.77 -0.47 -2.71
N HIS A 172 -9.68 0.79 -2.23
CA HIS A 172 -10.25 1.22 -0.96
C HIS A 172 -11.70 1.73 -1.07
N LEU A 173 -12.15 2.14 -2.27
CA LEU A 173 -13.52 2.63 -2.48
C LEU A 173 -14.61 1.67 -1.96
N PRO A 174 -14.55 0.34 -2.19
CA PRO A 174 -15.57 -0.57 -1.66
C PRO A 174 -15.74 -0.43 -0.15
N ASN A 175 -14.63 -0.34 0.60
CA ASN A 175 -14.67 -0.18 2.05
C ASN A 175 -15.25 1.18 2.48
N LEU A 176 -14.92 2.24 1.74
CA LEU A 176 -15.45 3.59 2.02
C LEU A 176 -16.96 3.62 1.82
N PHE A 177 -17.47 3.10 0.70
CA PHE A 177 -18.89 3.08 0.42
C PHE A 177 -19.71 2.20 1.38
N LEU A 178 -19.09 1.16 1.95
CA LEU A 178 -19.75 0.29 2.92
C LEU A 178 -19.80 0.88 4.34
N ARG A 179 -18.90 1.84 4.67
CA ARG A 179 -18.73 2.34 6.03
C ARG A 179 -19.19 3.77 6.24
N PHE A 180 -19.25 4.58 5.19
CA PHE A 180 -19.44 6.02 5.30
C PHE A 180 -20.53 6.52 4.38
N ASP A 181 -21.12 7.67 4.74
CA ASP A 181 -22.00 8.44 3.87
C ASP A 181 -21.22 9.11 2.73
N TRP A 182 -21.93 9.65 1.74
CA TRP A 182 -21.33 10.25 0.54
C TRP A 182 -20.36 11.40 0.84
N GLN A 183 -20.66 12.21 1.84
CA GLN A 183 -19.81 13.35 2.19
C GLN A 183 -18.50 12.88 2.82
N ALA A 184 -18.57 11.92 3.73
CA ALA A 184 -17.40 11.30 4.32
C ALA A 184 -16.60 10.46 3.31
N VAL A 185 -17.26 9.76 2.37
CA VAL A 185 -16.58 9.04 1.26
C VAL A 185 -15.72 10.00 0.44
N TYR A 186 -16.27 11.18 0.06
CA TYR A 186 -15.50 12.17 -0.70
C TYR A 186 -14.25 12.64 0.08
N LEU A 187 -14.42 13.05 1.32
CA LEU A 187 -13.31 13.55 2.15
C LEU A 187 -12.24 12.46 2.36
N ASN A 188 -12.66 11.27 2.75
CA ASN A 188 -11.75 10.15 2.96
C ASN A 188 -11.04 9.71 1.66
N SER A 189 -11.71 9.81 0.50
CA SER A 189 -11.09 9.52 -0.79
C SER A 189 -9.96 10.51 -1.11
N VAL A 190 -10.16 11.80 -0.85
CA VAL A 190 -9.13 12.83 -1.03
C VAL A 190 -7.95 12.59 -0.09
N LEU A 191 -8.21 12.28 1.18
CA LEU A 191 -7.18 11.95 2.16
C LEU A 191 -6.39 10.71 1.77
N LEU A 192 -7.06 9.61 1.40
CA LEU A 192 -6.41 8.37 0.97
C LEU A 192 -5.59 8.57 -0.32
N PHE A 193 -6.10 9.33 -1.27
CA PHE A 193 -5.38 9.63 -2.50
C PHE A 193 -4.10 10.42 -2.23
N THR A 194 -4.20 11.46 -1.41
CA THR A 194 -3.05 12.28 -0.99
C THR A 194 -2.02 11.45 -0.23
N PHE A 195 -2.50 10.62 0.70
CA PHE A 195 -1.66 9.66 1.42
C PHE A 195 -0.93 8.70 0.47
N ALA A 196 -1.65 8.10 -0.49
CA ALA A 196 -1.07 7.18 -1.46
C ALA A 196 -0.01 7.84 -2.36
N ILE A 197 -0.18 9.13 -2.72
CA ILE A 197 0.86 9.91 -3.40
C ILE A 197 2.11 10.02 -2.53
N GLY A 198 1.95 10.38 -1.25
CA GLY A 198 3.06 10.48 -0.30
C GLY A 198 3.80 9.14 -0.13
N GLN A 199 3.05 8.04 0.01
CA GLN A 199 3.63 6.69 0.11
C GLN A 199 4.37 6.28 -1.17
N ALA A 200 3.81 6.55 -2.35
CA ALA A 200 4.46 6.25 -3.63
C ALA A 200 5.76 7.05 -3.83
N LEU A 201 5.77 8.33 -3.43
CA LEU A 201 6.98 9.18 -3.42
C LEU A 201 8.04 8.62 -2.46
N LEU A 202 7.63 8.29 -1.24
CA LEU A 202 8.51 7.72 -0.22
C LEU A 202 9.10 6.39 -0.67
N PHE A 203 8.27 5.52 -1.26
CA PHE A 203 8.74 4.26 -1.84
C PHE A 203 9.74 4.48 -2.97
N TYR A 204 9.44 5.40 -3.88
CA TYR A 204 10.35 5.73 -4.98
C TYR A 204 11.72 6.18 -4.46
N ALA A 205 11.75 7.02 -3.42
CA ALA A 205 12.98 7.54 -2.82
C ALA A 205 13.77 6.48 -2.04
N GLN A 206 13.10 5.62 -1.28
CA GLN A 206 13.76 4.71 -0.32
C GLN A 206 13.94 3.28 -0.83
N ARG A 207 13.08 2.80 -1.72
CA ARG A 207 13.06 1.41 -2.18
C ARG A 207 13.08 0.39 -1.04
N ASN A 208 12.35 0.71 0.01
CA ASN A 208 12.32 -0.04 1.25
C ASN A 208 10.88 -0.18 1.74
N ALA A 209 10.33 -1.39 1.66
CA ALA A 209 8.96 -1.69 2.05
C ALA A 209 8.72 -1.47 3.56
N TYR A 210 9.73 -1.71 4.40
CA TYR A 210 9.58 -1.53 5.86
C TYR A 210 9.36 -0.08 6.27
N THR A 211 9.90 0.89 5.50
CA THR A 211 9.64 2.32 5.73
C THR A 211 8.17 2.63 5.53
N LEU A 212 7.58 2.13 4.43
CA LEU A 212 6.18 2.35 4.13
C LEU A 212 5.27 1.63 5.11
N LEU A 213 5.60 0.39 5.44
CA LEU A 213 4.87 -0.41 6.41
C LEU A 213 4.67 0.36 7.72
N MET A 214 5.75 0.89 8.29
CA MET A 214 5.67 1.63 9.55
C MET A 214 4.95 2.97 9.40
N THR A 215 5.23 3.72 8.33
CA THR A 215 4.53 4.98 8.06
C THR A 215 3.02 4.77 7.91
N GLN A 216 2.62 3.72 7.19
CA GLN A 216 1.22 3.38 6.95
C GLN A 216 0.55 2.82 8.21
N ALA A 217 1.23 2.01 9.01
CA ALA A 217 0.70 1.52 10.28
C ALA A 217 0.41 2.67 11.26
N ILE A 218 1.34 3.62 11.39
CA ILE A 218 1.12 4.81 12.24
C ILE A 218 -0.02 5.66 11.69
N TRP A 219 -0.09 5.88 10.38
CA TRP A 219 -1.20 6.59 9.74
C TRP A 219 -2.54 5.91 10.01
N GLY A 220 -2.61 4.58 9.85
CA GLY A 220 -3.81 3.80 10.16
C GLY A 220 -4.25 3.96 11.61
N MET A 221 -3.30 3.91 12.57
CA MET A 221 -3.59 4.13 13.99
C MET A 221 -4.10 5.55 14.25
N VAL A 222 -3.47 6.56 13.67
CA VAL A 222 -3.91 7.96 13.84
C VAL A 222 -5.31 8.18 13.28
N LEU A 223 -5.65 7.57 12.14
CA LEU A 223 -6.99 7.65 11.58
C LEU A 223 -8.02 6.89 12.42
N LEU A 224 -7.72 5.68 12.89
CA LEU A 224 -8.63 4.90 13.74
C LEU A 224 -8.95 5.59 15.07
N ILE A 225 -8.00 6.32 15.61
CA ILE A 225 -8.12 6.99 16.91
C ILE A 225 -8.84 8.35 16.79
N HIS A 226 -8.72 9.02 15.65
CA HIS A 226 -9.17 10.41 15.51
C HIS A 226 -10.31 10.62 14.50
N PHE A 227 -10.74 9.59 13.79
CA PHE A 227 -11.86 9.62 12.86
C PHE A 227 -12.81 8.45 13.10
#